data_b2100c5212683dcad00d694c1a3e7e79
#
_entry.id   b2100c5212683dcad00d694c1a3e7e79
#
_cell.length_a   1.000
_cell.length_b   1.000
_cell.length_c   1.000
_cell.angle_alpha   90.00
_cell.angle_beta   90.00
_cell.angle_gamma   90.00
#
_symmetry.space_group_name_H-M   'P 1'
#
loop_
_entity.id
_entity.type
_entity.pdbx_description
1 polymer ?
#
loop_
_entity_poly.entity_id
_entity_poly.type
_entity_poly.pdbx_seq_one_letter_code
_entity_poly.pdbx_strand_id
1 'polypeptide(L)'
;MEAFVAWFVLNGGSFDAEVMGITDIPDTGRGAIALRDIPSDHTLFTLPRTLTLSTRTSPLPTLFGLDAWRAHDLHKGWVGLILCMMWEDAWAIEGEFGGGRWGGEEGTKMRWAPYMRTLPLEFDTPMFWSIEELEELKGTEVADKIGREDAERAYRETLIPAIKTSPTLFPPSHHDKWYTPDAYHRAGSRILSRSFTVSRWDADGEDKDKDKGEGEEKHVEGEGDEEDVGEVDPCANTSLGSAMDVDDPHQEVNADLDSDGEDDEEDPSDVAMVPMADLLNARWGSENAKLFYEPLILRMVSTKPIKKGEQIFNTYGDPPNSDLLRRYGHVDLVRLPSRAGGDGDAQMDEFTTGTGLGTGTGMGKDAGDIRYLGNPSDVVEIRADLVVDVVRGFKSESVFEKEGGGKEKEGDMEERIEWWLDEGGDDTFTLPLPSPSEPLPPPLISLTRLLLLPAPEFRSAREKGKPPKGKLKRGDTGSTEMLKVLDEVLMRREGMYAGGSVEDDEYLFSSSLTRNKRHALIVRLGEKRILRAAREAVRGMIAESAGGKDTTEGGKTGGKRKGTSGRRVISGTEGERSSKKARR
;
A
#
# COMPACT_ATOMS: atom_id res chain seq x y z
N MET A 1 1.67 -11.35 -30.23
CA MET A 1 0.38 -11.36 -29.54
C MET A 1 -0.52 -12.49 -30.05
N GLU A 2 -0.70 -12.69 -31.35
CA GLU A 2 -1.56 -13.75 -31.90
C GLU A 2 -1.23 -15.16 -31.35
N ALA A 3 0.06 -15.53 -31.32
CA ALA A 3 0.50 -16.81 -30.76
C ALA A 3 0.15 -16.98 -29.27
N PHE A 4 0.19 -15.90 -28.50
CA PHE A 4 -0.22 -15.89 -27.09
C PHE A 4 -1.74 -16.11 -26.96
N VAL A 5 -2.55 -15.38 -27.71
CA VAL A 5 -4.02 -15.52 -27.67
C VAL A 5 -4.43 -16.93 -28.11
N ALA A 6 -3.83 -17.46 -29.19
CA ALA A 6 -4.09 -18.82 -29.63
C ALA A 6 -3.70 -19.86 -28.56
N TRP A 7 -2.56 -19.69 -27.91
CA TRP A 7 -2.14 -20.56 -26.80
C TRP A 7 -3.10 -20.44 -25.60
N PHE A 8 -3.53 -19.22 -25.25
CA PHE A 8 -4.45 -18.96 -24.14
C PHE A 8 -5.76 -19.73 -24.34
N VAL A 9 -6.37 -19.61 -25.53
CA VAL A 9 -7.62 -20.32 -25.87
C VAL A 9 -7.42 -21.83 -25.93
N LEU A 10 -6.30 -22.31 -26.51
CA LEU A 10 -5.99 -23.75 -26.59
C LEU A 10 -5.87 -24.41 -25.21
N ASN A 11 -5.47 -23.65 -24.20
CA ASN A 11 -5.32 -24.11 -22.80
C ASN A 11 -6.55 -23.84 -21.92
N GLY A 12 -7.71 -23.56 -22.51
CA GLY A 12 -8.98 -23.42 -21.82
C GLY A 12 -9.33 -22.00 -21.41
N GLY A 13 -8.53 -21.01 -21.79
CA GLY A 13 -8.90 -19.60 -21.65
C GLY A 13 -10.00 -19.21 -22.63
N SER A 14 -10.84 -18.27 -22.25
CA SER A 14 -11.85 -17.65 -23.09
C SER A 14 -11.55 -16.15 -23.21
N PHE A 15 -11.68 -15.61 -24.41
CA PHE A 15 -11.36 -14.22 -24.69
C PHE A 15 -12.36 -13.64 -25.71
N ASP A 16 -13.04 -12.54 -25.32
CA ASP A 16 -13.97 -11.86 -26.22
C ASP A 16 -13.24 -10.87 -27.14
N ALA A 17 -12.74 -11.41 -28.26
CA ALA A 17 -12.00 -10.62 -29.26
C ALA A 17 -12.86 -9.60 -30.04
N GLU A 18 -14.20 -9.62 -29.90
CA GLU A 18 -15.06 -8.62 -30.53
C GLU A 18 -15.18 -7.35 -29.68
N VAL A 19 -14.97 -7.46 -28.36
CA VAL A 19 -15.10 -6.32 -27.44
C VAL A 19 -13.78 -5.81 -26.94
N MET A 20 -12.77 -6.66 -26.77
CA MET A 20 -11.48 -6.30 -26.20
C MET A 20 -10.34 -6.56 -27.19
N GLY A 21 -9.46 -5.58 -27.36
CA GLY A 21 -8.22 -5.69 -28.14
C GLY A 21 -7.00 -5.40 -27.27
N ILE A 22 -5.88 -6.07 -27.59
CA ILE A 22 -4.58 -5.80 -26.96
C ILE A 22 -3.73 -5.03 -27.95
N THR A 23 -3.20 -3.88 -27.53
CA THR A 23 -2.42 -2.97 -28.37
C THR A 23 -1.30 -2.33 -27.59
N ASP A 24 -0.32 -1.78 -28.31
CA ASP A 24 0.68 -0.90 -27.71
C ASP A 24 0.08 0.49 -27.52
N ILE A 25 0.13 1.01 -26.30
CA ILE A 25 -0.40 2.30 -25.90
C ILE A 25 0.77 3.24 -25.68
N PRO A 26 0.77 4.43 -26.29
CA PRO A 26 1.86 5.38 -26.11
C PRO A 26 2.15 5.62 -24.62
N ASP A 27 3.42 5.63 -24.27
CA ASP A 27 3.96 5.91 -22.93
C ASP A 27 3.66 4.88 -21.81
N THR A 28 2.70 3.97 -22.02
CA THR A 28 2.34 2.94 -21.02
C THR A 28 2.68 1.52 -21.47
N GLY A 29 3.17 1.37 -22.70
CA GLY A 29 3.46 0.06 -23.26
C GLY A 29 2.18 -0.68 -23.68
N ARG A 30 2.16 -1.99 -23.46
CA ARG A 30 1.02 -2.83 -23.89
C ARG A 30 -0.14 -2.69 -22.92
N GLY A 31 -1.37 -2.64 -23.47
CA GLY A 31 -2.59 -2.57 -22.68
C GLY A 31 -3.80 -3.09 -23.44
N ALA A 32 -4.95 -3.15 -22.77
CA ALA A 32 -6.23 -3.56 -23.33
C ALA A 32 -7.12 -2.36 -23.65
N ILE A 33 -7.80 -2.39 -24.80
CA ILE A 33 -8.74 -1.34 -25.23
C ILE A 33 -10.10 -1.94 -25.59
N ALA A 34 -11.17 -1.16 -25.42
CA ALA A 34 -12.50 -1.51 -25.88
C ALA A 34 -12.62 -1.31 -27.40
N LEU A 35 -12.95 -2.36 -28.13
CA LEU A 35 -13.18 -2.33 -29.59
C LEU A 35 -14.59 -1.85 -29.95
N ARG A 36 -15.54 -1.98 -29.02
CA ARG A 36 -16.91 -1.46 -29.05
C ARG A 36 -17.33 -1.01 -27.66
N ASP A 37 -18.49 -0.40 -27.51
CA ASP A 37 -19.04 -0.07 -26.18
C ASP A 37 -19.28 -1.38 -25.41
N ILE A 38 -18.78 -1.44 -24.17
CA ILE A 38 -18.89 -2.58 -23.26
C ILE A 38 -19.82 -2.16 -22.12
N PRO A 39 -20.91 -2.89 -21.82
CA PRO A 39 -21.74 -2.60 -20.66
C PRO A 39 -21.02 -2.97 -19.35
N SER A 40 -21.52 -2.54 -18.21
CA SER A 40 -21.14 -3.10 -16.92
C SER A 40 -21.47 -4.59 -16.85
N ASP A 41 -20.74 -5.34 -16.02
CA ASP A 41 -20.93 -6.78 -15.77
C ASP A 41 -20.69 -7.70 -16.97
N HIS A 42 -19.98 -7.19 -18.00
CA HIS A 42 -19.59 -7.99 -19.16
C HIS A 42 -18.31 -8.78 -18.89
N THR A 43 -18.31 -10.07 -19.15
CA THR A 43 -17.11 -10.92 -19.04
C THR A 43 -16.18 -10.66 -20.23
N LEU A 44 -14.99 -10.16 -19.96
CA LEU A 44 -13.96 -9.85 -20.96
C LEU A 44 -13.15 -11.10 -21.34
N PHE A 45 -12.76 -11.86 -20.34
CA PHE A 45 -12.08 -13.15 -20.51
C PHE A 45 -12.21 -14.01 -19.25
N THR A 46 -11.99 -15.33 -19.44
CA THR A 46 -11.83 -16.28 -18.33
C THR A 46 -10.59 -17.13 -18.55
N LEU A 47 -10.01 -17.64 -17.49
CA LEU A 47 -8.92 -18.61 -17.56
C LEU A 47 -9.03 -19.65 -16.43
N PRO A 48 -8.66 -20.93 -16.68
CA PRO A 48 -8.56 -21.93 -15.64
C PRO A 48 -7.48 -21.52 -14.62
N ARG A 49 -7.71 -21.77 -13.32
CA ARG A 49 -6.68 -21.55 -12.28
C ARG A 49 -5.39 -22.31 -12.58
N THR A 50 -5.48 -23.49 -13.20
CA THR A 50 -4.32 -24.28 -13.62
C THR A 50 -3.50 -23.63 -14.74
N LEU A 51 -3.97 -22.57 -15.38
CA LEU A 51 -3.23 -21.82 -16.40
C LEU A 51 -2.41 -20.68 -15.79
N THR A 52 -2.59 -20.34 -14.53
CA THR A 52 -1.69 -19.42 -13.82
C THR A 52 -0.31 -20.04 -13.67
N LEU A 53 0.74 -19.24 -13.57
CA LEU A 53 2.11 -19.71 -13.28
C LEU A 53 2.49 -19.37 -11.84
N SER A 54 2.58 -20.39 -11.00
CA SER A 54 3.02 -20.32 -9.61
C SER A 54 3.90 -21.52 -9.29
N THR A 55 4.47 -21.61 -8.10
CA THR A 55 5.17 -22.81 -7.63
C THR A 55 4.24 -24.02 -7.51
N ARG A 56 2.92 -23.78 -7.33
CA ARG A 56 1.89 -24.82 -7.26
C ARG A 56 1.55 -25.42 -8.63
N THR A 57 1.56 -24.62 -9.69
CA THR A 57 1.16 -25.02 -11.04
C THR A 57 2.34 -25.36 -11.94
N SER A 58 3.54 -24.87 -11.64
CA SER A 58 4.77 -25.25 -12.36
C SER A 58 5.15 -26.70 -12.09
N PRO A 59 5.62 -27.45 -13.09
CA PRO A 59 6.12 -28.79 -12.89
C PRO A 59 7.51 -28.81 -12.19
N LEU A 60 8.21 -27.70 -12.14
CA LEU A 60 9.59 -27.63 -11.65
C LEU A 60 9.75 -28.11 -10.21
N PRO A 61 8.93 -27.75 -9.21
CA PRO A 61 9.07 -28.26 -7.85
C PRO A 61 8.99 -29.78 -7.77
N THR A 62 8.09 -30.40 -8.53
CA THR A 62 7.96 -31.87 -8.60
C THR A 62 9.15 -32.51 -9.30
N LEU A 63 9.63 -31.95 -10.41
CA LEU A 63 10.81 -32.46 -11.14
C LEU A 63 12.11 -32.30 -10.34
N PHE A 64 12.23 -31.25 -9.55
CA PHE A 64 13.35 -31.00 -8.65
C PHE A 64 13.35 -31.96 -7.45
N GLY A 65 12.16 -32.38 -7.03
CA GLY A 65 11.89 -33.18 -5.84
C GLY A 65 11.48 -32.30 -4.66
N LEU A 66 10.29 -32.54 -4.10
CA LEU A 66 9.71 -31.68 -3.06
C LEU A 66 10.57 -31.58 -1.79
N ASP A 67 11.26 -32.68 -1.40
CA ASP A 67 12.16 -32.65 -0.25
C ASP A 67 13.41 -31.80 -0.53
N ALA A 68 13.97 -31.89 -1.73
CA ALA A 68 15.10 -31.06 -2.13
C ALA A 68 14.67 -29.59 -2.28
N TRP A 69 13.45 -29.33 -2.78
CA TRP A 69 12.86 -28.00 -2.87
C TRP A 69 12.77 -27.31 -1.51
N ARG A 70 12.31 -28.04 -0.49
CA ARG A 70 12.26 -27.57 0.90
C ARG A 70 13.65 -27.41 1.51
N ALA A 71 14.55 -28.37 1.27
CA ALA A 71 15.93 -28.35 1.82
C ALA A 71 16.74 -27.13 1.31
N HIS A 72 16.36 -26.56 0.18
CA HIS A 72 16.95 -25.33 -0.38
C HIS A 72 16.11 -24.08 -0.13
N ASP A 73 15.13 -24.11 0.76
CA ASP A 73 14.23 -22.99 1.10
C ASP A 73 13.50 -22.36 -0.10
N LEU A 74 13.36 -23.10 -1.21
CA LEU A 74 12.67 -22.63 -2.42
C LEU A 74 11.15 -22.49 -2.24
N HIS A 75 10.61 -22.99 -1.14
CA HIS A 75 9.19 -22.82 -0.77
C HIS A 75 8.93 -21.53 -0.02
N LYS A 76 9.97 -20.78 0.38
CA LYS A 76 9.86 -19.52 1.11
C LYS A 76 9.95 -18.32 0.17
N GLY A 77 9.12 -17.34 0.39
CA GLY A 77 9.11 -16.11 -0.41
C GLY A 77 9.02 -16.35 -1.92
N TRP A 78 9.66 -15.53 -2.71
CA TRP A 78 9.54 -15.56 -4.18
C TRP A 78 10.63 -16.34 -4.91
N VAL A 79 11.69 -16.80 -4.22
CA VAL A 79 12.85 -17.42 -4.88
C VAL A 79 12.45 -18.64 -5.72
N GLY A 80 11.50 -19.44 -5.22
CA GLY A 80 10.99 -20.59 -5.95
C GLY A 80 10.23 -20.20 -7.23
N LEU A 81 9.37 -19.20 -7.17
CA LEU A 81 8.65 -18.71 -8.34
C LEU A 81 9.60 -18.04 -9.34
N ILE A 82 10.57 -17.27 -8.86
CA ILE A 82 11.65 -16.71 -9.70
C ILE A 82 12.37 -17.85 -10.45
N LEU A 83 12.73 -18.93 -9.75
CA LEU A 83 13.40 -20.08 -10.37
C LEU A 83 12.51 -20.76 -11.40
N CYS A 84 11.20 -20.91 -11.13
CA CYS A 84 10.25 -21.44 -12.12
C CYS A 84 10.23 -20.57 -13.38
N MET A 85 10.18 -19.25 -13.25
CA MET A 85 10.16 -18.34 -14.39
C MET A 85 11.48 -18.35 -15.18
N MET A 86 12.63 -18.37 -14.49
CA MET A 86 13.94 -18.47 -15.16
C MET A 86 14.09 -19.81 -15.91
N TRP A 87 13.55 -20.89 -15.35
CA TRP A 87 13.55 -22.20 -15.96
C TRP A 87 12.65 -22.24 -17.22
N GLU A 88 11.44 -21.65 -17.15
CA GLU A 88 10.55 -21.51 -18.30
C GLU A 88 11.20 -20.66 -19.41
N ASP A 89 11.84 -19.52 -19.07
CA ASP A 89 12.55 -18.67 -20.04
C ASP A 89 13.69 -19.45 -20.74
N ALA A 90 14.49 -20.20 -19.98
CA ALA A 90 15.62 -20.96 -20.53
C ALA A 90 15.14 -22.00 -21.53
N TRP A 91 14.12 -22.77 -21.19
CA TRP A 91 13.65 -23.85 -22.04
C TRP A 91 12.70 -23.41 -23.16
N ALA A 92 11.97 -22.29 -22.98
CA ALA A 92 11.12 -21.72 -24.03
C ALA A 92 11.92 -21.32 -25.28
N ILE A 93 13.16 -20.90 -25.13
CA ILE A 93 14.02 -20.43 -26.21
C ILE A 93 14.95 -21.54 -26.69
N GLU A 94 15.64 -22.24 -25.79
CA GLU A 94 16.59 -23.30 -26.16
C GLU A 94 15.85 -24.55 -26.70
N GLY A 95 14.66 -24.86 -26.22
CA GLY A 95 13.85 -25.97 -26.70
C GLY A 95 13.42 -25.85 -28.17
N GLU A 96 13.27 -24.62 -28.69
CA GLU A 96 12.98 -24.38 -30.11
C GLU A 96 14.21 -24.63 -31.01
N PHE A 97 15.41 -24.35 -30.53
CA PHE A 97 16.64 -24.50 -31.30
C PHE A 97 17.31 -25.87 -31.13
N GLY A 98 17.06 -26.57 -30.02
CA GLY A 98 17.76 -27.80 -29.64
C GLY A 98 17.03 -29.11 -29.92
N GLY A 99 15.77 -29.09 -30.35
CA GLY A 99 14.98 -30.33 -30.58
C GLY A 99 14.81 -31.20 -29.32
N GLY A 100 15.13 -30.69 -28.13
CA GLY A 100 15.15 -31.39 -26.87
C GLY A 100 13.74 -31.56 -26.30
N ARG A 101 13.16 -32.75 -26.52
CA ARG A 101 12.01 -33.24 -25.73
C ARG A 101 12.50 -33.57 -24.30
N TRP A 102 12.02 -32.87 -23.29
CA TRP A 102 12.09 -33.37 -21.93
C TRP A 102 11.14 -34.55 -21.76
N GLY A 103 11.69 -35.70 -21.56
CA GLY A 103 11.14 -36.91 -20.96
C GLY A 103 9.89 -37.53 -21.56
N GLY A 104 9.94 -38.82 -21.86
CA GLY A 104 8.82 -39.72 -21.99
C GLY A 104 7.83 -39.46 -23.15
N GLU A 105 7.06 -40.42 -23.55
CA GLU A 105 6.20 -40.47 -24.74
C GLU A 105 5.15 -39.34 -24.90
N GLU A 106 4.93 -38.50 -23.90
CA GLU A 106 4.20 -37.22 -23.97
C GLU A 106 5.10 -36.10 -23.39
N GLY A 107 6.04 -35.60 -24.19
CA GLY A 107 6.98 -34.58 -23.78
C GLY A 107 6.28 -33.37 -23.17
N THR A 108 6.65 -33.01 -21.95
CA THR A 108 6.24 -31.80 -21.27
C THR A 108 6.68 -30.60 -22.13
N LYS A 109 5.80 -30.12 -23.01
CA LYS A 109 6.00 -28.86 -23.71
C LYS A 109 6.07 -27.78 -22.65
N MET A 110 7.04 -26.87 -22.78
CA MET A 110 7.10 -25.68 -21.91
C MET A 110 5.76 -24.96 -22.00
N ARG A 111 4.97 -25.12 -20.95
CA ARG A 111 3.54 -24.81 -20.99
C ARG A 111 3.30 -23.32 -21.16
N TRP A 112 4.15 -22.49 -20.56
CA TRP A 112 4.00 -21.04 -20.55
C TRP A 112 4.88 -20.29 -21.56
N ALA A 113 5.61 -20.97 -22.45
CA ALA A 113 6.52 -20.33 -23.39
C ALA A 113 5.87 -19.18 -24.23
N PRO A 114 4.64 -19.31 -24.77
CA PRO A 114 3.99 -18.21 -25.48
C PRO A 114 3.65 -17.01 -24.57
N TYR A 115 3.34 -17.27 -23.31
CA TYR A 115 3.12 -16.25 -22.29
C TYR A 115 4.43 -15.55 -21.90
N MET A 116 5.48 -16.30 -21.57
CA MET A 116 6.79 -15.76 -21.18
C MET A 116 7.34 -14.75 -22.21
N ARG A 117 7.07 -14.97 -23.50
CA ARG A 117 7.45 -14.05 -24.58
C ARG A 117 6.66 -12.75 -24.61
N THR A 118 5.54 -12.67 -23.89
CA THR A 118 4.78 -11.41 -23.74
C THR A 118 5.29 -10.55 -22.62
N LEU A 119 6.04 -11.12 -21.67
CA LEU A 119 6.55 -10.40 -20.50
C LEU A 119 7.66 -9.42 -20.87
N PRO A 120 7.78 -8.29 -20.14
CA PRO A 120 8.81 -7.28 -20.41
C PRO A 120 10.21 -7.84 -20.17
N LEU A 121 11.16 -7.34 -20.93
CA LEU A 121 12.61 -7.63 -20.79
C LEU A 121 13.37 -6.49 -20.11
N GLU A 122 12.82 -5.28 -20.14
CA GLU A 122 13.38 -4.07 -19.56
C GLU A 122 12.39 -3.47 -18.57
N PHE A 123 12.91 -2.83 -17.54
CA PHE A 123 12.13 -2.23 -16.46
C PHE A 123 12.67 -0.85 -16.11
N ASP A 124 11.76 0.06 -15.80
CA ASP A 124 12.05 1.41 -15.33
C ASP A 124 11.99 1.52 -13.80
N THR A 125 11.97 0.39 -13.09
CA THR A 125 11.94 0.37 -11.62
C THR A 125 13.30 0.72 -11.02
N PRO A 126 13.37 1.27 -9.80
CA PRO A 126 14.62 1.62 -9.12
C PRO A 126 15.62 0.46 -8.97
N MET A 127 15.17 -0.79 -9.03
CA MET A 127 16.04 -1.96 -9.06
C MET A 127 17.12 -1.89 -10.18
N PHE A 128 16.82 -1.20 -11.30
CA PHE A 128 17.69 -1.12 -12.48
C PHE A 128 18.30 0.29 -12.68
N TRP A 129 18.05 1.22 -11.75
CA TRP A 129 18.58 2.57 -11.86
C TRP A 129 20.09 2.63 -11.58
N SER A 130 20.76 3.63 -12.16
CA SER A 130 22.15 3.95 -11.83
C SER A 130 22.26 4.51 -10.41
N ILE A 131 23.47 4.49 -9.85
CA ILE A 131 23.72 5.04 -8.50
C ILE A 131 23.34 6.53 -8.44
N GLU A 132 23.64 7.29 -9.51
CA GLU A 132 23.32 8.72 -9.57
C GLU A 132 21.81 8.99 -9.63
N GLU A 133 21.03 8.07 -10.20
CA GLU A 133 19.57 8.16 -10.21
C GLU A 133 18.97 7.75 -8.87
N LEU A 134 19.56 6.75 -8.20
CA LEU A 134 19.14 6.31 -6.87
C LEU A 134 19.36 7.40 -5.81
N GLU A 135 20.41 8.22 -5.93
CA GLU A 135 20.62 9.36 -5.03
C GLU A 135 19.46 10.38 -5.06
N GLU A 136 18.73 10.49 -6.17
CA GLU A 136 17.55 11.35 -6.26
C GLU A 136 16.37 10.84 -5.39
N LEU A 137 16.35 9.55 -5.04
CA LEU A 137 15.37 8.92 -4.16
C LEU A 137 15.71 9.02 -2.67
N LYS A 138 16.91 9.54 -2.33
CA LYS A 138 17.34 9.62 -0.94
C LYS A 138 16.30 10.30 -0.05
N GLY A 139 15.96 9.63 1.06
CA GLY A 139 14.98 10.09 2.03
C GLY A 139 13.52 9.80 1.65
N THR A 140 13.24 9.27 0.46
CA THR A 140 11.92 8.75 0.10
C THR A 140 11.74 7.32 0.61
N GLU A 141 10.51 6.88 0.80
CA GLU A 141 10.22 5.49 1.19
C GLU A 141 10.75 4.47 0.17
N VAL A 142 10.84 4.86 -1.10
CA VAL A 142 11.37 3.99 -2.16
C VAL A 142 12.80 3.57 -1.88
N ALA A 143 13.65 4.49 -1.39
CA ALA A 143 15.08 4.25 -1.21
C ALA A 143 15.34 3.05 -0.30
N ASP A 144 14.58 2.94 0.79
CA ASP A 144 14.76 1.89 1.80
C ASP A 144 14.09 0.55 1.39
N LYS A 145 13.15 0.60 0.42
CA LYS A 145 12.33 -0.56 -0.01
C LYS A 145 12.73 -1.18 -1.35
N ILE A 146 13.87 -0.80 -1.96
CA ILE A 146 14.32 -1.38 -3.24
C ILE A 146 14.69 -2.86 -3.08
N GLY A 147 15.28 -3.24 -1.95
CA GLY A 147 15.61 -4.62 -1.61
C GLY A 147 16.68 -5.28 -2.49
N ARG A 148 17.56 -4.52 -3.13
CA ARG A 148 18.59 -5.07 -4.03
C ARG A 148 19.56 -6.01 -3.31
N GLU A 149 20.01 -5.63 -2.11
CA GLU A 149 21.01 -6.41 -1.36
C GLU A 149 20.45 -7.77 -0.92
N ASP A 150 19.19 -7.81 -0.47
CA ASP A 150 18.52 -9.04 -0.04
C ASP A 150 18.20 -9.93 -1.24
N ALA A 151 17.75 -9.35 -2.34
CA ALA A 151 17.55 -10.07 -3.59
C ALA A 151 18.87 -10.72 -4.09
N GLU A 152 19.99 -9.99 -4.03
CA GLU A 152 21.31 -10.52 -4.38
C GLU A 152 21.79 -11.58 -3.38
N ARG A 153 21.46 -11.45 -2.10
CA ARG A 153 21.75 -12.45 -1.08
C ARG A 153 20.98 -13.74 -1.37
N ALA A 154 19.67 -13.66 -1.57
CA ALA A 154 18.83 -14.80 -1.90
C ALA A 154 19.27 -15.49 -3.21
N TYR A 155 19.68 -14.74 -4.22
CA TYR A 155 20.27 -15.28 -5.43
C TYR A 155 21.53 -16.10 -5.14
N ARG A 156 22.48 -15.55 -4.34
CA ARG A 156 23.76 -16.21 -4.05
C ARG A 156 23.63 -17.41 -3.09
N GLU A 157 22.78 -17.28 -2.07
CA GLU A 157 22.74 -18.22 -0.94
C GLU A 157 21.66 -19.29 -1.10
N THR A 158 20.59 -19.00 -1.83
CA THR A 158 19.46 -19.92 -2.05
C THR A 158 19.40 -20.45 -3.47
N LEU A 159 19.29 -19.57 -4.47
CA LEU A 159 19.03 -20.00 -5.86
C LEU A 159 20.22 -20.71 -6.50
N ILE A 160 21.43 -20.16 -6.42
CA ILE A 160 22.61 -20.74 -7.05
C ILE A 160 23.00 -22.10 -6.46
N PRO A 161 22.98 -22.33 -5.13
CA PRO A 161 23.16 -23.67 -4.57
C PRO A 161 22.15 -24.68 -5.09
N ALA A 162 20.86 -24.31 -5.15
CA ALA A 162 19.79 -25.18 -5.66
C ALA A 162 20.04 -25.59 -7.13
N ILE A 163 20.33 -24.65 -8.00
CA ILE A 163 20.64 -24.90 -9.43
C ILE A 163 21.77 -25.91 -9.60
N LYS A 164 22.82 -25.79 -8.79
CA LYS A 164 24.00 -26.68 -8.87
C LYS A 164 23.72 -28.13 -8.49
N THR A 165 22.66 -28.39 -7.72
CA THR A 165 22.31 -29.77 -7.31
C THR A 165 21.60 -30.56 -8.40
N SER A 166 21.03 -29.90 -9.41
CA SER A 166 20.23 -30.56 -10.46
C SER A 166 20.69 -30.18 -11.88
N PRO A 167 21.90 -30.64 -12.31
CA PRO A 167 22.46 -30.26 -13.61
C PRO A 167 21.66 -30.76 -14.82
N THR A 168 20.75 -31.70 -14.63
CA THR A 168 19.84 -32.18 -15.65
C THR A 168 18.70 -31.16 -15.91
N LEU A 169 18.19 -30.51 -14.84
CA LEU A 169 17.17 -29.46 -14.95
C LEU A 169 17.82 -28.12 -15.32
N PHE A 170 19.04 -27.89 -14.88
CA PHE A 170 19.80 -26.64 -15.06
C PHE A 170 21.18 -26.94 -15.66
N PRO A 171 21.25 -27.21 -16.99
CA PRO A 171 22.51 -27.53 -17.63
C PRO A 171 23.57 -26.43 -17.42
N PRO A 172 24.83 -26.78 -17.14
CA PRO A 172 25.88 -25.77 -16.94
C PRO A 172 26.03 -24.77 -18.13
N SER A 173 25.74 -25.22 -19.34
CA SER A 173 25.71 -24.36 -20.54
C SER A 173 24.65 -23.24 -20.49
N HIS A 174 23.65 -23.37 -19.63
CA HIS A 174 22.60 -22.37 -19.45
C HIS A 174 22.92 -21.35 -18.36
N HIS A 175 23.90 -21.62 -17.46
CA HIS A 175 24.13 -20.81 -16.28
C HIS A 175 24.48 -19.37 -16.64
N ASP A 176 25.43 -19.15 -17.53
CA ASP A 176 25.92 -17.82 -17.90
C ASP A 176 24.94 -17.00 -18.75
N LYS A 177 23.86 -17.61 -19.21
CA LYS A 177 22.86 -16.96 -20.05
C LYS A 177 21.53 -16.76 -19.37
N TRP A 178 21.04 -17.78 -18.66
CA TRP A 178 19.67 -17.85 -18.15
C TRP A 178 19.57 -17.72 -16.63
N TYR A 179 20.63 -18.06 -15.90
CA TYR A 179 20.65 -18.05 -14.44
C TYR A 179 21.62 -17.00 -13.89
N THR A 180 21.67 -15.84 -14.54
CA THR A 180 22.49 -14.70 -14.15
C THR A 180 21.77 -13.82 -13.12
N PRO A 181 22.47 -12.95 -12.35
CA PRO A 181 21.83 -11.95 -11.48
C PRO A 181 20.82 -11.09 -12.22
N ASP A 182 21.12 -10.65 -13.44
CA ASP A 182 20.21 -9.84 -14.26
C ASP A 182 18.92 -10.59 -14.61
N ALA A 183 19.03 -11.90 -14.92
CA ALA A 183 17.86 -12.75 -15.17
C ALA A 183 17.02 -12.93 -13.90
N TYR A 184 17.66 -13.07 -12.74
CA TYR A 184 17.01 -13.15 -11.43
C TYR A 184 16.24 -11.87 -11.12
N HIS A 185 16.88 -10.71 -11.19
CA HIS A 185 16.22 -9.42 -10.97
C HIS A 185 15.08 -9.16 -11.96
N ARG A 186 15.25 -9.56 -13.22
CA ARG A 186 14.18 -9.47 -14.22
C ARG A 186 12.99 -10.33 -13.87
N ALA A 187 13.20 -11.58 -13.47
CA ALA A 187 12.11 -12.47 -13.06
C ALA A 187 11.42 -11.95 -11.79
N GLY A 188 12.16 -11.49 -10.78
CA GLY A 188 11.61 -10.85 -9.59
C GLY A 188 10.78 -9.61 -9.91
N SER A 189 11.26 -8.75 -10.82
CA SER A 189 10.51 -7.54 -11.24
C SER A 189 9.25 -7.88 -12.05
N ARG A 190 9.22 -8.99 -12.79
CA ARG A 190 7.99 -9.49 -13.43
C ARG A 190 6.97 -9.91 -12.38
N ILE A 191 7.40 -10.62 -11.34
CA ILE A 191 6.52 -11.01 -10.24
C ILE A 191 6.02 -9.75 -9.53
N LEU A 192 6.92 -8.87 -9.09
CA LEU A 192 6.58 -7.66 -8.36
C LEU A 192 5.53 -6.79 -9.06
N SER A 193 5.60 -6.71 -10.40
CA SER A 193 4.73 -5.83 -11.19
C SER A 193 3.51 -6.50 -11.82
N ARG A 194 3.39 -7.84 -11.79
CA ARG A 194 2.38 -8.57 -12.59
C ARG A 194 1.78 -9.79 -11.92
N SER A 195 2.19 -10.12 -10.69
CA SER A 195 1.59 -11.23 -9.96
C SER A 195 0.27 -10.84 -9.31
N PHE A 196 -0.47 -11.87 -8.93
CA PHE A 196 -1.74 -11.79 -8.22
C PHE A 196 -1.70 -12.82 -7.09
N THR A 197 -2.40 -12.57 -6.00
CA THR A 197 -2.66 -13.57 -4.97
C THR A 197 -3.80 -14.48 -5.45
N VAL A 198 -3.49 -15.74 -5.69
CA VAL A 198 -4.43 -16.76 -6.17
C VAL A 198 -4.46 -17.89 -5.16
N SER A 199 -5.20 -17.67 -4.08
CA SER A 199 -5.33 -18.64 -2.97
C SER A 199 -5.78 -20.00 -3.47
N ARG A 200 -5.34 -21.05 -2.79
CA ARG A 200 -5.78 -22.41 -3.06
C ARG A 200 -7.29 -22.51 -2.86
N TRP A 201 -7.96 -23.17 -3.79
CA TRP A 201 -9.37 -23.46 -3.71
C TRP A 201 -9.57 -24.97 -3.79
N ASP A 202 -9.98 -25.58 -2.71
CA ASP A 202 -10.35 -26.99 -2.69
C ASP A 202 -11.82 -27.10 -3.06
N ALA A 203 -12.10 -27.65 -4.26
CA ALA A 203 -13.47 -27.86 -4.75
C ALA A 203 -14.29 -28.85 -3.90
N ASP A 204 -13.60 -29.67 -3.10
CA ASP A 204 -14.16 -30.59 -2.14
C ASP A 204 -14.09 -29.92 -0.76
N GLY A 205 -14.98 -28.96 -0.54
CA GLY A 205 -15.11 -28.24 0.73
C GLY A 205 -15.47 -29.16 1.90
N GLU A 206 -14.51 -29.85 2.47
CA GLU A 206 -14.59 -30.24 3.88
C GLU A 206 -14.25 -29.00 4.71
N ASP A 207 -15.32 -28.37 5.21
CA ASP A 207 -15.26 -27.39 6.29
C ASP A 207 -14.44 -27.94 7.44
N LYS A 208 -13.14 -27.59 7.49
CA LYS A 208 -12.30 -27.88 8.68
C LYS A 208 -12.65 -27.02 9.88
N ASP A 209 -13.63 -26.13 9.76
CA ASP A 209 -14.10 -25.29 10.86
C ASP A 209 -15.15 -25.97 11.78
N LYS A 210 -15.43 -27.27 11.62
CA LYS A 210 -16.39 -27.99 12.47
C LYS A 210 -15.82 -28.74 13.66
N ASP A 211 -14.55 -28.62 13.98
CA ASP A 211 -13.96 -29.27 15.16
C ASP A 211 -13.59 -28.27 16.28
N LYS A 212 -14.39 -27.23 16.47
CA LYS A 212 -14.41 -26.50 17.77
C LYS A 212 -15.66 -26.91 18.52
N GLY A 213 -15.43 -27.87 19.40
CA GLY A 213 -16.16 -28.40 20.52
C GLY A 213 -17.54 -27.81 20.82
N GLU A 214 -18.52 -28.70 20.87
CA GLU A 214 -19.76 -28.56 21.62
C GLU A 214 -19.43 -28.16 23.08
N GLY A 215 -19.52 -26.87 23.38
CA GLY A 215 -19.46 -26.30 24.73
C GLY A 215 -20.81 -25.68 25.07
N GLU A 216 -21.47 -26.28 26.00
CA GLU A 216 -22.74 -25.99 26.70
C GLU A 216 -23.30 -24.57 26.56
N GLU A 217 -24.49 -24.48 25.94
CA GLU A 217 -25.38 -23.32 26.01
C GLU A 217 -25.79 -23.03 27.46
N LYS A 218 -25.41 -21.88 27.99
CA LYS A 218 -26.07 -21.23 29.10
C LYS A 218 -26.99 -20.15 28.58
N HIS A 219 -28.30 -20.44 28.66
CA HIS A 219 -29.37 -19.47 28.50
C HIS A 219 -29.17 -18.26 29.42
N VAL A 220 -29.10 -17.08 28.85
CA VAL A 220 -29.40 -15.83 29.52
C VAL A 220 -30.39 -15.07 28.65
N GLU A 221 -31.62 -14.96 29.12
CA GLU A 221 -32.67 -14.10 28.57
C GLU A 221 -32.28 -12.63 28.79
N GLY A 222 -32.32 -11.82 27.74
CA GLY A 222 -32.17 -10.36 27.79
C GLY A 222 -32.78 -9.74 26.55
N GLU A 223 -33.92 -9.06 26.76
CA GLU A 223 -34.72 -8.33 25.78
C GLU A 223 -33.92 -7.19 25.09
N GLY A 224 -34.25 -6.94 23.82
CA GLY A 224 -34.19 -5.58 23.28
C GLY A 224 -33.45 -5.38 21.96
N ASP A 225 -34.22 -4.92 20.99
CA ASP A 225 -33.94 -4.13 19.80
C ASP A 225 -33.59 -4.88 18.52
N GLU A 226 -34.63 -4.94 17.69
CA GLU A 226 -34.58 -5.28 16.27
C GLU A 226 -33.80 -4.18 15.51
N GLU A 227 -32.56 -4.44 15.12
CA GLU A 227 -31.88 -3.71 14.05
C GLU A 227 -31.91 -4.53 12.76
N ASP A 228 -32.36 -3.86 11.72
CA ASP A 228 -32.54 -4.24 10.33
C ASP A 228 -31.31 -5.00 9.79
N VAL A 229 -31.41 -6.32 9.64
CA VAL A 229 -30.36 -7.15 9.03
C VAL A 229 -30.56 -7.07 7.52
N GLY A 230 -29.87 -6.14 6.89
CA GLY A 230 -29.71 -6.11 5.44
C GLY A 230 -29.18 -7.44 4.93
N GLU A 231 -29.83 -7.97 3.90
CA GLU A 231 -29.45 -9.17 3.16
C GLU A 231 -27.95 -9.12 2.80
N VAL A 232 -27.15 -10.00 3.38
CA VAL A 232 -25.74 -10.18 3.05
C VAL A 232 -25.69 -10.96 1.74
N ASP A 233 -25.36 -10.29 0.66
CA ASP A 233 -25.12 -10.87 -0.66
C ASP A 233 -23.97 -11.90 -0.55
N PRO A 234 -24.19 -13.20 -0.84
CA PRO A 234 -23.14 -14.22 -0.76
C PRO A 234 -21.99 -14.04 -1.76
N CYS A 235 -22.10 -13.06 -2.65
CA CYS A 235 -21.04 -12.69 -3.60
C CYS A 235 -20.04 -11.65 -3.06
N ALA A 236 -20.21 -11.20 -1.82
CA ALA A 236 -19.34 -10.17 -1.21
C ALA A 236 -18.01 -10.72 -0.67
N ASN A 237 -17.64 -11.96 -0.96
CA ASN A 237 -16.28 -12.43 -0.73
C ASN A 237 -15.39 -11.95 -1.87
N THR A 238 -15.05 -10.73 -1.77
CA THR A 238 -14.53 -9.87 -2.78
C THR A 238 -13.03 -9.77 -2.66
N SER A 239 -12.41 -10.05 -3.75
CA SER A 239 -11.27 -9.30 -4.24
C SER A 239 -10.46 -8.59 -3.16
N LEU A 240 -9.70 -9.32 -2.41
CA LEU A 240 -8.40 -8.84 -2.02
C LEU A 240 -7.70 -8.47 -3.32
N GLY A 241 -7.26 -7.24 -3.42
CA GLY A 241 -6.71 -6.64 -4.61
C GLY A 241 -5.62 -7.53 -5.22
N SER A 242 -5.31 -7.27 -6.45
CA SER A 242 -4.04 -7.65 -7.06
C SER A 242 -2.97 -7.72 -5.97
N ALA A 243 -2.03 -8.69 -6.00
CA ALA A 243 -0.98 -8.97 -5.00
C ALA A 243 -0.21 -7.74 -4.45
N MET A 244 -0.93 -6.69 -4.15
CA MET A 244 -0.45 -5.40 -3.69
C MET A 244 -0.20 -5.37 -2.20
N ASP A 245 -0.81 -6.30 -1.47
CA ASP A 245 -0.61 -6.50 -0.04
C ASP A 245 0.33 -7.68 0.27
N VAL A 246 1.01 -8.22 -0.75
CA VAL A 246 2.13 -9.12 -0.47
C VAL A 246 3.24 -8.26 0.12
N ASP A 247 3.31 -8.30 1.42
CA ASP A 247 4.30 -7.60 2.23
C ASP A 247 5.71 -7.81 1.70
N ASP A 248 6.50 -6.78 1.90
CA ASP A 248 7.92 -6.70 1.67
C ASP A 248 8.60 -8.03 2.06
N PRO A 249 9.38 -8.69 1.16
CA PRO A 249 10.19 -9.85 1.52
C PRO A 249 11.25 -9.54 2.60
N HIS A 250 11.26 -8.33 3.15
CA HIS A 250 12.15 -7.86 4.20
C HIS A 250 11.54 -7.90 5.60
N GLN A 251 10.30 -8.37 5.79
CA GLN A 251 9.89 -8.73 7.12
C GLN A 251 10.80 -9.87 7.59
N GLU A 252 11.80 -9.50 8.38
CA GLU A 252 12.67 -10.46 9.07
C GLU A 252 11.76 -11.41 9.83
N VAL A 253 11.74 -12.67 9.37
CA VAL A 253 11.18 -13.77 10.13
C VAL A 253 12.09 -13.92 11.35
N ASN A 254 11.84 -13.14 12.39
CA ASN A 254 12.35 -13.45 13.71
C ASN A 254 11.68 -14.76 14.12
N ALA A 255 12.37 -15.85 13.87
CA ALA A 255 12.01 -17.18 14.34
C ALA A 255 12.22 -17.23 15.86
N ASP A 256 11.34 -16.58 16.61
CA ASP A 256 11.10 -16.91 18.00
C ASP A 256 9.97 -17.95 18.03
N LEU A 257 10.43 -19.19 18.15
CA LEU A 257 9.64 -20.37 18.50
C LEU A 257 8.90 -20.09 19.81
N ASP A 258 7.57 -20.17 19.75
CA ASP A 258 6.56 -20.30 20.78
C ASP A 258 5.56 -19.13 20.79
N SER A 259 4.74 -19.06 19.74
CA SER A 259 3.43 -18.40 19.82
C SER A 259 2.43 -19.26 19.07
N ASP A 260 1.53 -19.91 19.81
CA ASP A 260 0.31 -20.55 19.29
C ASP A 260 -0.71 -19.49 18.87
N GLY A 261 -0.30 -18.54 18.04
CA GLY A 261 -1.17 -17.60 17.32
C GLY A 261 -1.23 -18.06 15.88
N GLU A 262 -2.40 -18.43 15.39
CA GLU A 262 -2.69 -18.63 13.98
C GLU A 262 -2.60 -17.22 13.32
N ASP A 263 -1.38 -16.74 13.05
CA ASP A 263 -1.14 -15.65 12.13
C ASP A 263 -1.40 -16.24 10.73
N ASP A 264 -2.34 -15.65 9.98
CA ASP A 264 -2.62 -15.95 8.58
C ASP A 264 -1.40 -15.53 7.72
N GLU A 265 -0.26 -16.23 7.88
CA GLU A 265 0.88 -16.07 6.98
C GLU A 265 0.46 -16.47 5.57
N GLU A 266 0.47 -15.52 4.63
CA GLU A 266 0.16 -15.79 3.23
C GLU A 266 1.09 -16.87 2.67
N ASP A 267 0.50 -17.95 2.11
CA ASP A 267 1.28 -19.02 1.47
C ASP A 267 1.99 -18.45 0.22
N PRO A 268 3.35 -18.41 0.18
CA PRO A 268 4.07 -17.92 -1.01
C PRO A 268 3.69 -18.63 -2.31
N SER A 269 3.11 -19.83 -2.23
CA SER A 269 2.62 -20.56 -3.40
C SER A 269 1.32 -19.99 -3.99
N ASP A 270 0.67 -19.09 -3.28
CA ASP A 270 -0.50 -18.36 -3.78
C ASP A 270 -0.12 -17.20 -4.72
N VAL A 271 1.12 -16.73 -4.67
CA VAL A 271 1.63 -15.74 -5.62
C VAL A 271 1.72 -16.37 -7.01
N ALA A 272 1.00 -15.82 -7.97
CA ALA A 272 0.89 -16.36 -9.32
C ALA A 272 0.92 -15.28 -10.40
N MET A 273 1.58 -15.58 -11.51
CA MET A 273 1.41 -14.84 -12.75
C MET A 273 0.09 -15.28 -13.40
N VAL A 274 -0.76 -14.31 -13.77
CA VAL A 274 -2.07 -14.56 -14.36
C VAL A 274 -2.10 -14.08 -15.79
N PRO A 275 -1.87 -14.98 -16.79
CA PRO A 275 -1.85 -14.63 -18.19
C PRO A 275 -3.12 -13.90 -18.62
N MET A 276 -3.02 -12.89 -19.44
CA MET A 276 -4.05 -11.97 -19.91
C MET A 276 -4.43 -10.89 -18.89
N ALA A 277 -4.60 -11.22 -17.60
CA ALA A 277 -4.93 -10.25 -16.57
C ALA A 277 -3.79 -9.23 -16.36
N ASP A 278 -2.56 -9.69 -16.43
CA ASP A 278 -1.32 -8.89 -16.29
C ASP A 278 -1.04 -7.96 -17.50
N LEU A 279 -1.86 -8.03 -18.55
CA LEU A 279 -1.81 -7.11 -19.68
C LEU A 279 -2.69 -5.86 -19.50
N LEU A 280 -3.56 -5.86 -18.48
CA LEU A 280 -4.37 -4.70 -18.14
C LEU A 280 -3.55 -3.75 -17.26
N ASN A 281 -3.42 -2.51 -17.73
CA ASN A 281 -2.80 -1.46 -16.94
C ASN A 281 -3.74 -1.04 -15.79
N ALA A 282 -3.19 -0.33 -14.81
CA ALA A 282 -3.95 0.39 -13.82
C ALA A 282 -3.65 1.89 -13.89
N ARG A 283 -4.57 2.68 -13.39
CA ARG A 283 -4.44 4.12 -13.21
C ARG A 283 -5.35 4.55 -12.07
N TRP A 284 -4.86 5.38 -11.18
CA TRP A 284 -5.62 5.84 -10.00
C TRP A 284 -7.02 6.33 -10.38
N GLY A 285 -8.06 5.79 -9.72
CA GLY A 285 -9.47 6.13 -9.92
C GLY A 285 -10.05 5.82 -11.30
N SER A 286 -9.32 5.11 -12.17
CA SER A 286 -9.75 4.79 -13.54
C SER A 286 -10.15 3.34 -13.74
N GLU A 287 -10.08 2.50 -12.70
CA GLU A 287 -10.43 1.09 -12.76
C GLU A 287 -11.85 0.91 -13.30
N ASN A 288 -12.02 0.04 -14.28
CA ASN A 288 -13.29 -0.26 -14.93
C ASN A 288 -13.46 -1.76 -15.23
N ALA A 289 -12.50 -2.59 -14.78
CA ALA A 289 -12.56 -4.04 -14.83
C ALA A 289 -11.96 -4.63 -13.55
N LYS A 290 -12.43 -5.82 -13.14
CA LYS A 290 -12.02 -6.52 -11.93
C LYS A 290 -11.90 -8.01 -12.17
N LEU A 291 -10.89 -8.64 -11.56
CA LEU A 291 -10.69 -10.09 -11.60
C LEU A 291 -11.48 -10.74 -10.45
N PHE A 292 -12.33 -11.69 -10.79
CA PHE A 292 -13.10 -12.50 -9.84
C PHE A 292 -12.51 -13.90 -9.75
N TYR A 293 -12.43 -14.43 -8.54
CA TYR A 293 -11.82 -15.70 -8.20
C TYR A 293 -12.92 -16.73 -7.94
N GLU A 294 -13.19 -17.58 -8.94
CA GLU A 294 -14.13 -18.69 -8.83
C GLU A 294 -13.38 -20.01 -8.55
N PRO A 295 -14.04 -21.08 -8.10
CA PRO A 295 -13.35 -22.31 -7.68
C PRO A 295 -12.39 -22.89 -8.72
N LEU A 296 -12.77 -22.93 -9.99
CA LEU A 296 -11.99 -23.54 -11.06
C LEU A 296 -11.41 -22.54 -12.06
N ILE A 297 -11.95 -21.33 -12.12
CA ILE A 297 -11.58 -20.31 -13.09
C ILE A 297 -11.36 -18.96 -12.44
N LEU A 298 -10.60 -18.12 -13.12
CA LEU A 298 -10.55 -16.67 -12.86
C LEU A 298 -11.31 -15.99 -13.98
N ARG A 299 -12.07 -14.92 -13.67
CA ARG A 299 -12.93 -14.22 -14.61
C ARG A 299 -12.74 -12.71 -14.51
N MET A 300 -12.32 -12.08 -15.59
CA MET A 300 -12.23 -10.62 -15.69
C MET A 300 -13.55 -10.04 -16.18
N VAL A 301 -14.11 -9.09 -15.44
CA VAL A 301 -15.43 -8.50 -15.72
C VAL A 301 -15.32 -6.97 -15.68
N SER A 302 -16.00 -6.29 -16.61
CA SER A 302 -16.16 -4.85 -16.58
C SER A 302 -17.04 -4.42 -15.38
N THR A 303 -16.57 -3.49 -14.56
CA THR A 303 -17.31 -2.98 -13.39
C THR A 303 -18.10 -1.72 -13.71
N LYS A 304 -17.76 -1.05 -14.83
CA LYS A 304 -18.39 0.18 -15.31
C LYS A 304 -18.59 0.08 -16.83
N PRO A 305 -19.53 0.83 -17.43
CA PRO A 305 -19.59 0.92 -18.90
C PRO A 305 -18.30 1.50 -19.46
N ILE A 306 -17.74 0.88 -20.50
CA ILE A 306 -16.50 1.30 -21.17
C ILE A 306 -16.82 1.66 -22.61
N LYS A 307 -16.44 2.86 -23.05
CA LYS A 307 -16.71 3.29 -24.42
C LYS A 307 -15.68 2.75 -25.39
N LYS A 308 -16.10 2.57 -26.64
CA LYS A 308 -15.20 2.18 -27.73
C LYS A 308 -13.99 3.11 -27.80
N GLY A 309 -12.80 2.51 -27.81
CA GLY A 309 -11.52 3.20 -27.86
C GLY A 309 -10.94 3.57 -26.49
N GLU A 310 -11.70 3.42 -25.41
CA GLU A 310 -11.20 3.60 -24.06
C GLU A 310 -10.34 2.41 -23.63
N GLN A 311 -9.38 2.67 -22.73
CA GLN A 311 -8.55 1.63 -22.14
C GLN A 311 -9.33 0.87 -21.08
N ILE A 312 -9.10 -0.44 -21.02
CA ILE A 312 -9.62 -1.31 -19.97
C ILE A 312 -8.57 -1.35 -18.88
N PHE A 313 -8.93 -0.84 -17.69
CA PHE A 313 -8.06 -0.75 -16.53
C PHE A 313 -8.46 -1.75 -15.45
N ASN A 314 -7.48 -2.50 -14.95
CA ASN A 314 -7.59 -3.22 -13.69
C ASN A 314 -7.33 -2.27 -12.52
N THR A 315 -7.54 -2.72 -11.28
CA THR A 315 -7.06 -2.01 -10.09
C THR A 315 -5.69 -2.55 -9.66
N TYR A 316 -4.85 -1.65 -9.12
CA TYR A 316 -3.66 -2.00 -8.36
C TYR A 316 -3.83 -1.62 -6.88
N GLY A 317 -5.08 -1.33 -6.42
CA GLY A 317 -5.37 -0.96 -5.03
C GLY A 317 -5.04 0.49 -4.69
N ASP A 318 -4.91 1.36 -5.72
CA ASP A 318 -4.59 2.78 -5.56
C ASP A 318 -3.35 3.06 -4.68
N PRO A 319 -2.19 2.42 -4.94
CA PRO A 319 -1.00 2.58 -4.09
C PRO A 319 -0.40 3.98 -4.20
N PRO A 320 0.43 4.40 -3.22
CA PRO A 320 1.18 5.64 -3.29
C PRO A 320 2.20 5.63 -4.44
N ASN A 321 2.67 6.81 -4.84
CA ASN A 321 3.69 6.94 -5.88
C ASN A 321 5.02 6.26 -5.54
N SER A 322 5.35 6.12 -4.27
CA SER A 322 6.49 5.34 -3.80
C SER A 322 6.40 3.87 -4.26
N ASP A 323 5.24 3.24 -4.06
CA ASP A 323 5.00 1.86 -4.48
C ASP A 323 4.79 1.72 -5.98
N LEU A 324 4.09 2.67 -6.63
CA LEU A 324 3.96 2.68 -8.09
C LEU A 324 5.33 2.71 -8.76
N LEU A 325 6.25 3.54 -8.28
CA LEU A 325 7.59 3.61 -8.80
C LEU A 325 8.39 2.33 -8.51
N ARG A 326 8.34 1.83 -7.27
CA ARG A 326 9.08 0.66 -6.85
C ARG A 326 8.67 -0.59 -7.60
N ARG A 327 7.37 -0.83 -7.73
CA ARG A 327 6.80 -2.05 -8.31
C ARG A 327 6.67 -1.99 -9.83
N TYR A 328 6.25 -0.86 -10.37
CA TYR A 328 5.83 -0.75 -11.77
C TYR A 328 6.69 0.21 -12.61
N GLY A 329 7.55 1.02 -12.00
CA GLY A 329 8.43 1.95 -12.70
C GLY A 329 7.72 3.19 -13.25
N HIS A 330 6.53 3.54 -12.72
CA HIS A 330 5.81 4.75 -13.08
C HIS A 330 5.27 5.49 -11.84
N VAL A 331 4.71 6.65 -12.05
CA VAL A 331 4.06 7.48 -11.03
C VAL A 331 2.76 8.04 -11.61
N ASP A 332 1.76 8.21 -10.77
CA ASP A 332 0.49 8.84 -11.12
C ASP A 332 0.48 10.32 -10.70
N LEU A 333 0.01 11.17 -11.60
CA LEU A 333 -0.23 12.58 -11.36
C LEU A 333 -1.69 12.89 -11.69
N VAL A 334 -2.52 12.93 -10.68
CA VAL A 334 -3.93 13.33 -10.78
C VAL A 334 -4.15 14.66 -10.08
N ARG A 335 -5.26 15.34 -10.37
CA ARG A 335 -5.59 16.59 -9.71
C ARG A 335 -5.96 16.32 -8.25
N LEU A 336 -5.23 16.92 -7.33
CA LEU A 336 -5.53 16.84 -5.90
C LEU A 336 -6.77 17.69 -5.55
N PRO A 337 -7.60 17.25 -4.58
CA PRO A 337 -8.76 18.04 -4.14
C PRO A 337 -8.30 19.39 -3.57
N SER A 338 -8.99 20.47 -3.96
CA SER A 338 -8.69 21.83 -3.49
C SER A 338 -8.94 21.94 -1.99
N ARG A 339 -7.96 22.44 -1.23
CA ARG A 339 -8.07 22.73 0.22
C ARG A 339 -8.94 23.93 0.57
N ALA A 340 -9.51 24.66 -0.42
CA ALA A 340 -10.33 25.81 -0.16
C ALA A 340 -11.68 25.36 0.41
N GLY A 341 -11.90 25.60 1.71
CA GLY A 341 -13.21 25.56 2.34
C GLY A 341 -14.13 26.60 1.70
N GLY A 342 -14.90 26.17 0.72
CA GLY A 342 -16.01 26.87 0.13
C GLY A 342 -17.09 25.83 -0.08
N ASP A 343 -18.22 25.97 0.63
CA ASP A 343 -19.46 25.26 0.38
C ASP A 343 -19.90 25.53 -1.06
N GLY A 344 -19.36 24.79 -1.98
CA GLY A 344 -19.80 24.72 -3.36
C GLY A 344 -19.79 23.24 -3.71
N ASP A 345 -20.97 22.70 -3.98
CA ASP A 345 -21.15 21.40 -4.58
C ASP A 345 -20.12 21.25 -5.72
N ALA A 346 -18.99 20.62 -5.42
CA ALA A 346 -18.10 20.11 -6.43
C ALA A 346 -18.83 18.92 -7.05
N GLN A 347 -19.78 19.23 -7.90
CA GLN A 347 -20.18 18.35 -8.97
C GLN A 347 -18.85 17.92 -9.60
N MET A 348 -18.50 16.63 -9.46
CA MET A 348 -17.46 16.00 -10.28
C MET A 348 -17.91 16.25 -11.72
N ASP A 349 -17.41 17.35 -12.30
CA ASP A 349 -17.51 17.52 -13.73
C ASP A 349 -16.88 16.25 -14.30
N GLU A 350 -17.71 15.50 -15.00
CA GLU A 350 -17.35 14.38 -15.86
C GLU A 350 -16.16 14.85 -16.70
N PHE A 351 -14.96 14.58 -16.14
CA PHE A 351 -13.70 15.02 -16.75
C PHE A 351 -13.64 14.27 -18.08
N THR A 352 -14.00 15.00 -19.11
CA THR A 352 -13.77 14.63 -20.51
C THR A 352 -12.48 13.85 -20.58
N THR A 353 -12.58 12.60 -20.97
CA THR A 353 -11.49 11.69 -21.31
C THR A 353 -10.68 12.31 -22.46
N GLY A 354 -9.98 13.40 -22.13
CA GLY A 354 -8.93 13.98 -22.95
C GLY A 354 -7.74 13.07 -22.83
N THR A 355 -7.61 12.24 -23.83
CA THR A 355 -6.41 11.46 -24.15
C THR A 355 -5.15 12.20 -23.74
N GLY A 356 -4.38 11.63 -22.79
CA GLY A 356 -2.96 11.87 -22.74
C GLY A 356 -2.47 12.87 -21.69
N LEU A 357 -2.40 12.46 -20.42
CA LEU A 357 -1.20 12.71 -19.63
C LEU A 357 -0.41 11.41 -19.63
N GLY A 358 0.16 11.10 -20.78
CA GLY A 358 1.16 10.06 -20.90
C GLY A 358 2.37 10.43 -20.07
N THR A 359 2.99 9.45 -19.43
CA THR A 359 4.32 9.54 -18.80
C THR A 359 5.43 9.83 -19.83
N GLY A 360 5.07 10.25 -21.03
CA GLY A 360 5.95 10.57 -22.14
C GLY A 360 6.43 12.02 -22.13
N THR A 361 7.59 12.22 -22.64
CA THR A 361 8.35 13.46 -22.81
C THR A 361 7.66 14.56 -23.65
N GLY A 362 6.39 14.42 -23.97
CA GLY A 362 5.56 15.33 -24.75
C GLY A 362 4.45 15.95 -23.91
N MET A 363 4.76 16.79 -22.92
CA MET A 363 3.76 17.64 -22.28
C MET A 363 3.24 18.66 -23.29
N GLY A 364 1.98 18.45 -23.76
CA GLY A 364 1.24 19.49 -24.44
C GLY A 364 1.12 20.73 -23.54
N LYS A 365 0.90 21.89 -24.13
CA LYS A 365 0.86 23.21 -23.46
C LYS A 365 -0.21 23.37 -22.37
N ASP A 366 -0.99 22.30 -22.07
CA ASP A 366 -2.06 22.24 -21.07
C ASP A 366 -1.71 21.35 -19.86
N ALA A 367 -0.43 21.09 -19.61
CA ALA A 367 -0.02 20.42 -18.38
C ALA A 367 -0.42 21.29 -17.19
N GLY A 368 -1.34 20.77 -16.37
CA GLY A 368 -1.80 21.46 -15.16
C GLY A 368 -0.61 21.84 -14.27
N ASP A 369 -0.79 22.90 -13.51
CA ASP A 369 0.22 23.37 -12.56
C ASP A 369 0.57 22.25 -11.58
N ILE A 370 1.83 21.84 -11.51
CA ILE A 370 2.32 20.74 -10.63
C ILE A 370 1.89 20.93 -9.18
N ARG A 371 1.68 22.17 -8.74
CA ARG A 371 1.20 22.48 -7.36
C ARG A 371 -0.14 21.83 -7.00
N TYR A 372 -0.93 21.47 -8.00
CA TYR A 372 -2.26 20.85 -7.85
C TYR A 372 -2.31 19.41 -8.33
N LEU A 373 -1.17 18.83 -8.65
CA LEU A 373 -1.05 17.46 -9.15
C LEU A 373 -0.26 16.61 -8.16
N GLY A 374 -0.67 15.36 -7.99
CA GLY A 374 -0.02 14.37 -7.13
C GLY A 374 -0.78 13.06 -7.12
N ASN A 375 -0.46 12.18 -6.21
CA ASN A 375 -1.26 10.98 -5.94
C ASN A 375 -1.98 11.17 -4.59
N PRO A 376 -3.32 11.07 -4.54
CA PRO A 376 -4.07 11.21 -3.28
C PRO A 376 -3.74 10.15 -2.23
N SER A 377 -3.18 9.01 -2.65
CA SER A 377 -2.76 7.91 -1.78
C SER A 377 -1.32 8.05 -1.28
N ASP A 378 -0.60 9.12 -1.66
CA ASP A 378 0.76 9.33 -1.15
C ASP A 378 0.76 9.40 0.38
N VAL A 379 1.78 8.78 0.97
CA VAL A 379 2.01 8.70 2.41
C VAL A 379 3.47 9.02 2.73
N VAL A 380 3.77 9.23 4.01
CA VAL A 380 5.14 9.35 4.52
C VAL A 380 5.29 8.50 5.75
N GLU A 381 6.31 7.69 5.80
CA GLU A 381 6.67 6.93 6.99
C GLU A 381 7.55 7.77 7.92
N ILE A 382 7.22 7.72 9.22
CA ILE A 382 7.97 8.33 10.32
C ILE A 382 8.39 7.20 11.25
N ARG A 383 9.69 6.95 11.35
CA ARG A 383 10.24 5.90 12.19
C ARG A 383 10.26 6.30 13.66
N ALA A 384 10.02 5.33 14.53
CA ALA A 384 10.03 5.54 15.99
C ALA A 384 11.41 6.01 16.50
N ASP A 385 12.51 5.53 15.91
CA ASP A 385 13.87 5.96 16.27
C ASP A 385 14.07 7.48 16.10
N LEU A 386 13.54 8.07 15.03
CA LEU A 386 13.57 9.52 14.82
C LEU A 386 12.82 10.27 15.94
N VAL A 387 11.66 9.75 16.38
CA VAL A 387 10.90 10.34 17.49
C VAL A 387 11.70 10.27 18.78
N VAL A 388 12.32 9.13 19.08
CA VAL A 388 13.17 8.92 20.24
C VAL A 388 14.34 9.90 20.25
N ASP A 389 15.04 10.08 19.14
CA ASP A 389 16.19 10.97 19.02
C ASP A 389 15.81 12.45 19.24
N VAL A 390 14.65 12.86 18.71
CA VAL A 390 14.13 14.21 18.95
C VAL A 390 13.79 14.41 20.42
N VAL A 391 13.08 13.46 21.06
CA VAL A 391 12.74 13.55 22.50
C VAL A 391 13.97 13.58 23.38
N ARG A 392 15.01 12.78 23.08
CA ARG A 392 16.31 12.82 23.79
C ARG A 392 16.95 14.22 23.70
N GLY A 393 16.93 14.83 22.52
CA GLY A 393 17.43 16.20 22.33
C GLY A 393 16.67 17.21 23.17
N PHE A 394 15.36 17.22 23.15
CA PHE A 394 14.51 18.12 23.93
C PHE A 394 14.72 17.96 25.43
N LYS A 395 14.82 16.72 25.93
CA LYS A 395 15.07 16.46 27.35
C LYS A 395 16.46 16.94 27.78
N SER A 396 17.50 16.79 26.96
CA SER A 396 18.84 17.25 27.26
C SER A 396 18.93 18.79 27.38
N GLU A 397 18.26 19.52 26.48
CA GLU A 397 18.21 21.00 26.52
C GLU A 397 17.46 21.50 27.75
N SER A 398 16.35 20.85 28.13
CA SER A 398 15.55 21.25 29.31
C SER A 398 16.28 21.01 30.65
N VAL A 399 17.24 20.08 30.69
CA VAL A 399 18.07 19.81 31.90
C VAL A 399 19.14 20.89 32.10
N PHE A 400 19.66 21.49 31.01
CA PHE A 400 20.62 22.59 31.11
C PHE A 400 20.00 23.89 31.65
N GLU A 401 18.69 24.11 31.48
CA GLU A 401 17.98 25.29 31.99
C GLU A 401 17.56 25.18 33.46
N LYS A 402 17.56 23.97 34.04
CA LYS A 402 17.20 23.74 35.44
C LYS A 402 18.42 23.26 36.26
N GLU A 403 19.17 24.17 36.88
CA GLU A 403 20.15 23.82 37.88
C GLU A 403 19.46 23.03 39.02
N GLY A 404 19.64 21.72 39.08
CA GLY A 404 19.16 20.85 40.16
C GLY A 404 18.24 19.68 39.81
N GLY A 405 17.91 19.47 38.55
CA GLY A 405 17.13 18.29 38.09
C GLY A 405 18.00 17.02 38.06
N GLY A 406 17.60 15.97 38.79
CA GLY A 406 18.26 14.68 38.73
C GLY A 406 18.30 14.19 37.27
N LYS A 407 19.49 13.79 36.80
CA LYS A 407 19.65 13.17 35.48
C LYS A 407 18.70 11.99 35.38
N GLU A 408 17.67 12.07 34.49
CA GLU A 408 16.99 10.86 34.03
C GLU A 408 18.09 9.89 33.56
N LYS A 409 18.07 8.68 34.05
CA LYS A 409 19.06 7.68 33.65
C LYS A 409 18.72 7.27 32.20
N GLU A 410 19.75 7.10 31.41
CA GLU A 410 19.63 6.65 30.02
C GLU A 410 18.73 5.38 29.88
N GLY A 411 18.74 4.49 30.86
CA GLY A 411 17.88 3.32 30.93
C GLY A 411 16.37 3.57 31.14
N ASP A 412 15.93 4.81 31.40
CA ASP A 412 14.48 5.12 31.52
C ASP A 412 13.81 5.30 30.14
N MET A 413 14.58 5.63 29.11
CA MET A 413 14.08 5.77 27.73
C MET A 413 13.97 4.39 27.08
N GLU A 414 14.97 3.54 27.25
CA GLU A 414 14.98 2.17 26.75
C GLU A 414 13.82 1.37 27.34
N GLU A 415 13.56 1.49 28.66
CA GLU A 415 12.42 0.82 29.32
C GLU A 415 11.06 1.24 28.74
N ARG A 416 10.92 2.49 28.26
CA ARG A 416 9.68 2.97 27.62
C ARG A 416 9.50 2.43 26.23
N ILE A 417 10.62 2.28 25.48
CA ILE A 417 10.62 1.74 24.12
C ILE A 417 10.31 0.25 24.18
N GLU A 418 10.99 -0.52 25.05
CA GLU A 418 10.71 -1.94 25.25
C GLU A 418 9.22 -2.16 25.61
N TRP A 419 8.71 -1.40 26.58
CA TRP A 419 7.29 -1.52 26.95
C TRP A 419 6.34 -1.14 25.80
N TRP A 420 6.68 -0.15 24.97
CA TRP A 420 5.90 0.21 23.78
C TRP A 420 5.79 -0.95 22.82
N LEU A 421 6.89 -1.64 22.54
CA LEU A 421 6.94 -2.80 21.63
C LEU A 421 6.24 -4.02 22.24
N ASP A 422 6.43 -4.29 23.55
CA ASP A 422 5.77 -5.37 24.27
C ASP A 422 4.22 -5.26 24.25
N GLU A 423 3.69 -4.04 24.23
CA GLU A 423 2.24 -3.77 24.14
C GLU A 423 1.75 -3.70 22.67
N GLY A 424 2.56 -4.15 21.71
CA GLY A 424 2.20 -4.17 20.29
C GLY A 424 2.22 -2.79 19.62
N GLY A 425 3.09 -1.91 20.08
CA GLY A 425 3.26 -0.58 19.47
C GLY A 425 4.13 -0.64 18.22
N ASP A 426 3.75 0.09 17.18
CA ASP A 426 4.46 0.16 15.91
C ASP A 426 5.82 0.87 16.04
N ASP A 427 6.79 0.46 15.24
CA ASP A 427 8.09 1.12 15.07
C ASP A 427 8.10 2.13 13.91
N THR A 428 7.08 2.12 13.09
CA THR A 428 6.89 2.99 11.93
C THR A 428 5.46 3.54 11.87
N PHE A 429 5.30 4.83 11.57
CA PHE A 429 4.01 5.50 11.55
C PHE A 429 3.73 6.08 10.17
N THR A 430 2.71 5.56 9.51
CA THR A 430 2.26 6.05 8.20
C THR A 430 1.48 7.36 8.35
N LEU A 431 1.98 8.42 7.74
CA LEU A 431 1.37 9.75 7.71
C LEU A 431 0.75 9.99 6.32
N PRO A 432 -0.57 9.93 6.19
CA PRO A 432 -1.28 10.33 4.97
C PRO A 432 -1.40 11.86 4.89
N LEU A 433 -1.96 12.35 3.78
CA LEU A 433 -2.28 13.77 3.67
C LEU A 433 -3.21 14.19 4.83
N PRO A 434 -2.78 15.16 5.68
CA PRO A 434 -3.50 15.49 6.91
C PRO A 434 -4.92 15.95 6.69
N SER A 435 -5.86 15.42 7.48
CA SER A 435 -7.24 15.91 7.55
C SER A 435 -7.41 16.90 8.72
N PRO A 436 -8.42 17.80 8.67
CA PRO A 436 -8.69 18.72 9.78
C PRO A 436 -9.04 18.02 11.11
N SER A 437 -9.61 16.81 11.04
CA SER A 437 -10.00 16.00 12.21
C SER A 437 -8.85 15.16 12.75
N GLU A 438 -7.90 14.78 11.89
CA GLU A 438 -6.79 13.90 12.22
C GLU A 438 -5.52 14.37 11.50
N PRO A 439 -4.82 15.35 12.07
CA PRO A 439 -3.63 15.93 11.43
C PRO A 439 -2.38 15.07 11.52
N LEU A 440 -2.34 14.13 12.47
CA LEU A 440 -1.25 13.20 12.72
C LEU A 440 -1.79 11.82 13.12
N PRO A 441 -1.07 10.73 12.78
CA PRO A 441 -1.46 9.38 13.18
C PRO A 441 -1.55 9.23 14.71
N PRO A 442 -2.63 8.64 15.24
CA PRO A 442 -2.78 8.41 16.68
C PRO A 442 -1.63 7.63 17.33
N PRO A 443 -1.04 6.57 16.71
CA PRO A 443 0.11 5.87 17.27
C PRO A 443 1.34 6.77 17.45
N LEU A 444 1.67 7.63 16.50
CA LEU A 444 2.76 8.60 16.59
C LEU A 444 2.59 9.55 17.78
N ILE A 445 1.35 10.04 17.99
CA ILE A 445 1.01 10.90 19.14
C ILE A 445 1.13 10.11 20.44
N SER A 446 0.70 8.85 20.46
CA SER A 446 0.75 7.96 21.62
C SER A 446 2.19 7.70 22.05
N LEU A 447 3.08 7.30 21.13
CA LEU A 447 4.50 7.12 21.42
C LEU A 447 5.16 8.41 21.92
N THR A 448 4.98 9.53 21.20
CA THR A 448 5.56 10.82 21.60
C THR A 448 5.13 11.20 23.03
N ARG A 449 3.86 10.99 23.36
CA ARG A 449 3.33 11.24 24.71
C ARG A 449 3.95 10.31 25.73
N LEU A 450 4.09 9.01 25.43
CA LEU A 450 4.71 8.03 26.29
C LEU A 450 6.14 8.40 26.65
N LEU A 451 6.92 8.79 25.65
CA LEU A 451 8.32 9.20 25.83
C LEU A 451 8.46 10.46 26.67
N LEU A 452 7.48 11.37 26.65
CA LEU A 452 7.46 12.63 27.43
C LEU A 452 6.83 12.50 28.82
N LEU A 453 6.18 11.37 29.18
CA LEU A 453 5.54 11.21 30.48
C LEU A 453 6.55 11.38 31.62
N PRO A 454 6.18 12.06 32.74
CA PRO A 454 6.94 12.00 33.97
C PRO A 454 7.04 10.56 34.50
N ALA A 455 8.17 10.20 35.16
CA ALA A 455 8.41 8.83 35.63
C ALA A 455 7.30 8.24 36.53
N PRO A 456 6.61 9.02 37.42
CA PRO A 456 5.46 8.47 38.16
C PRO A 456 4.26 8.11 37.30
N GLU A 457 3.99 8.93 36.27
CA GLU A 457 2.87 8.71 35.34
C GLU A 457 3.15 7.53 34.41
N PHE A 458 4.38 7.38 33.96
CA PHE A 458 4.82 6.22 33.19
C PHE A 458 4.63 4.92 33.97
N ARG A 459 5.10 4.86 35.23
CA ARG A 459 4.88 3.68 36.09
C ARG A 459 3.39 3.35 36.26
N SER A 460 2.55 4.37 36.45
CA SER A 460 1.10 4.15 36.55
C SER A 460 0.46 3.69 35.24
N ALA A 461 0.97 4.12 34.09
CA ALA A 461 0.49 3.63 32.79
C ALA A 461 0.89 2.17 32.58
N ARG A 462 2.13 1.81 32.91
CA ARG A 462 2.65 0.46 32.85
C ARG A 462 1.91 -0.52 33.78
N GLU A 463 1.64 -0.13 35.03
CA GLU A 463 0.83 -0.92 35.97
C GLU A 463 -0.59 -1.22 35.45
N LYS A 464 -1.12 -0.35 34.58
CA LYS A 464 -2.45 -0.51 33.98
C LYS A 464 -2.43 -1.27 32.65
N GLY A 465 -1.25 -1.56 32.10
CA GLY A 465 -1.08 -2.18 30.77
C GLY A 465 -1.76 -1.36 29.67
N LYS A 466 -1.67 -0.01 29.70
CA LYS A 466 -2.35 0.84 28.71
C LYS A 466 -1.48 2.02 28.32
N PRO A 467 -0.93 2.02 27.10
CA PRO A 467 -0.24 3.18 26.56
C PRO A 467 -1.12 4.45 26.52
N PRO A 468 -0.52 5.65 26.52
CA PRO A 468 -1.26 6.89 26.40
C PRO A 468 -2.10 6.94 25.13
N LYS A 469 -3.27 7.57 25.19
CA LYS A 469 -4.15 7.70 24.02
C LYS A 469 -3.57 8.69 22.99
N GLY A 470 -3.61 8.32 21.72
CA GLY A 470 -3.15 9.12 20.58
C GLY A 470 -4.09 10.26 20.14
N LYS A 471 -4.94 10.81 21.03
CA LYS A 471 -5.85 11.91 20.69
C LYS A 471 -5.33 13.24 21.21
N LEU A 472 -5.20 14.22 20.30
CA LEU A 472 -4.89 15.59 20.63
C LEU A 472 -6.11 16.26 21.27
N LYS A 473 -5.95 16.84 22.48
CA LYS A 473 -7.01 17.61 23.13
C LYS A 473 -6.70 19.10 23.01
N ARG A 474 -7.65 19.87 22.52
CA ARG A 474 -7.54 21.35 22.52
C ARG A 474 -7.43 21.85 23.97
N GLY A 475 -6.41 22.66 24.26
CA GLY A 475 -6.25 23.31 25.55
C GLY A 475 -5.49 22.54 26.63
N ASP A 476 -4.91 21.39 26.34
CA ASP A 476 -4.05 20.65 27.28
C ASP A 476 -2.65 21.28 27.36
N THR A 477 -2.23 21.77 28.54
CA THR A 477 -0.96 22.49 28.69
C THR A 477 0.27 21.59 28.50
N GLY A 478 0.17 20.28 28.72
CA GLY A 478 1.19 19.30 28.34
C GLY A 478 1.28 19.06 26.83
N SER A 479 0.24 19.44 26.08
CA SER A 479 0.21 19.31 24.61
C SER A 479 1.20 20.21 23.87
N THR A 480 1.56 21.38 24.42
CA THR A 480 2.41 22.35 23.69
C THR A 480 3.84 21.84 23.54
N GLU A 481 4.41 21.20 24.55
CA GLU A 481 5.74 20.60 24.49
C GLU A 481 5.76 19.43 23.50
N MET A 482 4.77 18.56 23.59
CA MET A 482 4.60 17.44 22.65
C MET A 482 4.43 17.94 21.21
N LEU A 483 3.62 18.98 20.96
CA LEU A 483 3.45 19.55 19.63
C LEU A 483 4.76 20.13 19.07
N LYS A 484 5.62 20.73 19.92
CA LYS A 484 6.95 21.19 19.50
C LYS A 484 7.87 20.03 19.12
N VAL A 485 7.83 18.93 19.90
CA VAL A 485 8.56 17.71 19.55
C VAL A 485 8.08 17.17 18.19
N LEU A 486 6.77 17.10 17.98
CA LEU A 486 6.20 16.64 16.71
C LEU A 486 6.57 17.56 15.52
N ASP A 487 6.56 18.91 15.69
CA ASP A 487 7.03 19.83 14.62
C ASP A 487 8.51 19.59 14.29
N GLU A 488 9.34 19.32 15.30
CA GLU A 488 10.77 19.01 15.11
C GLU A 488 10.97 17.66 14.42
N VAL A 489 10.21 16.61 14.80
CA VAL A 489 10.23 15.29 14.12
C VAL A 489 9.92 15.47 12.65
N LEU A 490 8.82 16.16 12.31
CA LEU A 490 8.44 16.42 10.93
C LEU A 490 9.49 17.23 10.17
N MET A 491 10.12 18.21 10.85
CA MET A 491 11.18 19.04 10.26
C MET A 491 12.42 18.20 9.95
N ARG A 492 12.85 17.35 10.87
CA ARG A 492 14.02 16.47 10.64
C ARG A 492 13.73 15.43 9.56
N ARG A 493 12.51 14.88 9.53
CA ARG A 493 12.09 13.96 8.48
C ARG A 493 12.14 14.62 7.09
N GLU A 494 11.66 15.87 6.98
CA GLU A 494 11.75 16.66 5.73
C GLU A 494 13.21 16.92 5.33
N GLY A 495 14.11 17.10 6.27
CA GLY A 495 15.54 17.32 6.05
C GLY A 495 16.32 16.10 5.55
N MET A 496 15.72 14.90 5.54
CA MET A 496 16.36 13.67 5.05
C MET A 496 16.32 13.53 3.52
N TYR A 497 15.40 14.26 2.85
CA TYR A 497 15.26 14.15 1.39
C TYR A 497 16.45 14.76 0.64
N ALA A 498 16.74 14.17 -0.51
CA ALA A 498 17.59 14.82 -1.51
C ALA A 498 16.93 16.12 -2.02
N GLY A 499 17.74 17.04 -2.53
CA GLY A 499 17.27 18.30 -3.11
C GLY A 499 16.96 19.39 -2.08
N GLY A 500 16.27 20.42 -2.54
CA GLY A 500 15.96 21.64 -1.76
C GLY A 500 14.57 21.65 -1.14
N SER A 501 13.96 22.83 -1.09
CA SER A 501 12.58 23.03 -0.62
C SER A 501 11.53 22.46 -1.60
N VAL A 502 10.26 22.45 -1.19
CA VAL A 502 9.15 22.10 -2.11
C VAL A 502 9.13 23.03 -3.31
N GLU A 503 9.41 24.34 -3.12
CA GLU A 503 9.45 25.35 -4.18
C GLU A 503 10.59 25.10 -5.16
N ASP A 504 11.75 24.65 -4.68
CA ASP A 504 12.88 24.25 -5.53
C ASP A 504 12.53 23.04 -6.39
N ASP A 505 11.88 22.04 -5.80
CA ASP A 505 11.43 20.84 -6.50
C ASP A 505 10.31 21.17 -7.52
N GLU A 506 9.36 22.05 -7.20
CA GLU A 506 8.35 22.55 -8.14
C GLU A 506 8.97 23.30 -9.33
N TYR A 507 10.01 24.09 -9.08
CA TYR A 507 10.77 24.77 -10.13
C TYR A 507 11.51 23.77 -11.01
N LEU A 508 12.19 22.79 -10.40
CA LEU A 508 12.92 21.73 -11.13
C LEU A 508 11.98 20.90 -12.02
N PHE A 509 10.74 20.68 -11.61
CA PHE A 509 9.76 19.95 -12.43
C PHE A 509 9.54 20.58 -13.81
N SER A 510 9.68 21.89 -13.91
CA SER A 510 9.55 22.65 -15.16
C SER A 510 10.78 22.54 -16.08
N SER A 511 11.88 21.95 -15.61
CA SER A 511 13.11 21.78 -16.36
C SER A 511 13.10 20.49 -17.19
N SER A 512 14.08 20.37 -18.11
CA SER A 512 14.27 19.12 -18.86
C SER A 512 14.98 18.10 -17.99
N LEU A 513 14.24 17.15 -17.45
CA LEU A 513 14.73 16.03 -16.64
C LEU A 513 14.66 14.72 -17.41
N THR A 514 15.57 13.79 -17.10
CA THR A 514 15.40 12.39 -17.50
C THR A 514 14.15 11.80 -16.84
N ARG A 515 13.61 10.72 -17.41
CA ARG A 515 12.41 10.06 -16.90
C ARG A 515 12.57 9.68 -15.42
N ASN A 516 13.65 8.99 -15.06
CA ASN A 516 13.89 8.50 -13.72
C ASN A 516 14.02 9.65 -12.70
N LYS A 517 14.77 10.72 -13.04
CA LYS A 517 14.85 11.91 -12.18
C LYS A 517 13.52 12.63 -12.02
N ARG A 518 12.68 12.64 -13.06
CA ARG A 518 11.34 13.20 -12.98
C ARG A 518 10.45 12.37 -12.04
N HIS A 519 10.53 11.04 -12.13
CA HIS A 519 9.77 10.15 -11.24
C HIS A 519 10.20 10.31 -9.78
N ALA A 520 11.51 10.30 -9.51
CA ALA A 520 12.05 10.55 -8.17
C ALA A 520 11.58 11.90 -7.60
N LEU A 521 11.60 12.94 -8.43
CA LEU A 521 11.14 14.27 -8.06
C LEU A 521 9.64 14.29 -7.69
N ILE A 522 8.79 13.56 -8.42
CA ILE A 522 7.35 13.48 -8.17
C ILE A 522 7.08 12.79 -6.83
N VAL A 523 7.71 11.64 -6.56
CA VAL A 523 7.60 10.94 -5.26
C VAL A 523 8.02 11.87 -4.13
N ARG A 524 9.24 12.43 -4.21
CA ARG A 524 9.77 13.33 -3.19
C ARG A 524 8.88 14.55 -2.95
N LEU A 525 8.31 15.11 -4.01
CA LEU A 525 7.43 16.27 -3.91
C LEU A 525 6.10 15.93 -3.22
N GLY A 526 5.52 14.76 -3.50
CA GLY A 526 4.33 14.25 -2.82
C GLY A 526 4.56 14.12 -1.32
N GLU A 527 5.62 13.42 -0.92
CA GLU A 527 5.98 13.20 0.48
C GLU A 527 6.28 14.51 1.23
N LYS A 528 7.08 15.42 0.64
CA LYS A 528 7.38 16.73 1.25
C LYS A 528 6.13 17.59 1.48
N ARG A 529 5.15 17.52 0.57
CA ARG A 529 3.88 18.27 0.72
C ARG A 529 3.04 17.74 1.87
N ILE A 530 3.05 16.43 2.11
CA ILE A 530 2.39 15.82 3.27
C ILE A 530 3.03 16.33 4.56
N LEU A 531 4.35 16.28 4.67
CA LEU A 531 5.08 16.78 5.84
C LEU A 531 4.83 18.26 6.09
N ARG A 532 4.86 19.09 5.05
CA ARG A 532 4.55 20.52 5.14
C ARG A 532 3.15 20.76 5.68
N ALA A 533 2.17 20.04 5.13
CA ALA A 533 0.79 20.16 5.57
C ALA A 533 0.60 19.75 7.03
N ALA A 534 1.24 18.67 7.46
CA ALA A 534 1.23 18.24 8.87
C ALA A 534 1.88 19.27 9.80
N ARG A 535 3.02 19.83 9.41
CA ARG A 535 3.70 20.91 10.16
C ARG A 535 2.85 22.17 10.28
N GLU A 536 2.17 22.57 9.20
CA GLU A 536 1.25 23.72 9.25
C GLU A 536 0.10 23.47 10.24
N ALA A 537 -0.47 22.27 10.24
CA ALA A 537 -1.52 21.89 11.19
C ALA A 537 -1.02 21.90 12.65
N VAL A 538 0.16 21.31 12.91
CA VAL A 538 0.79 21.29 14.24
C VAL A 538 1.09 22.72 14.74
N ARG A 539 1.67 23.58 13.89
CA ARG A 539 1.96 24.98 14.21
C ARG A 539 0.70 25.81 14.47
N GLY A 540 -0.37 25.54 13.72
CA GLY A 540 -1.69 26.12 13.99
C GLY A 540 -2.18 25.80 15.40
N MET A 541 -2.07 24.53 15.82
CA MET A 541 -2.44 24.11 17.17
C MET A 541 -1.55 24.73 18.25
N ILE A 542 -0.25 24.90 18.01
CA ILE A 542 0.67 25.60 18.93
C ILE A 542 0.24 27.06 19.09
N ALA A 543 -0.08 27.76 18.00
CA ALA A 543 -0.53 29.15 18.02
C ALA A 543 -1.86 29.33 18.77
N GLU A 544 -2.84 28.44 18.54
CA GLU A 544 -4.12 28.44 19.28
C GLU A 544 -3.90 28.26 20.80
N SER A 545 -2.98 27.36 21.18
CA SER A 545 -2.64 27.11 22.59
C SER A 545 -1.98 28.33 23.26
N ALA A 546 -1.22 29.14 22.52
CA ALA A 546 -0.57 30.34 23.01
C ALA A 546 -1.55 31.53 23.11
N GLY A 547 -2.49 31.68 22.16
CA GLY A 547 -3.46 32.78 22.11
C GLY A 547 -4.58 32.70 23.17
N GLY A 548 -4.82 31.51 23.75
CA GLY A 548 -5.86 31.31 24.77
C GLY A 548 -5.51 31.87 26.16
N LYS A 549 -4.30 32.39 26.39
CA LYS A 549 -3.86 32.93 27.70
C LYS A 549 -4.10 34.44 27.90
N ASP A 550 -4.49 35.19 26.88
CA ASP A 550 -4.51 36.65 26.95
C ASP A 550 -5.91 37.30 27.16
N THR A 551 -6.97 36.48 27.40
CA THR A 551 -8.34 37.02 27.58
C THR A 551 -8.90 36.92 29.00
N THR A 552 -8.11 36.57 30.05
CA THR A 552 -8.61 36.44 31.44
C THR A 552 -7.97 37.39 32.46
N GLU A 553 -7.19 38.39 32.08
CA GLU A 553 -6.76 39.47 32.99
C GLU A 553 -7.21 40.85 32.49
N GLY A 554 -8.41 41.23 32.84
CA GLY A 554 -8.90 42.59 32.57
C GLY A 554 -10.32 42.83 33.08
N GLY A 555 -10.48 43.20 34.35
CA GLY A 555 -11.68 43.92 34.73
C GLY A 555 -12.49 43.41 35.93
N LYS A 556 -11.93 43.32 37.11
CA LYS A 556 -12.69 43.50 38.35
C LYS A 556 -12.48 44.91 38.87
N THR A 557 -13.36 45.84 38.53
CA THR A 557 -13.62 47.04 39.33
C THR A 557 -15.10 47.10 39.63
N GLY A 558 -15.38 47.24 40.91
CA GLY A 558 -16.67 47.13 41.50
C GLY A 558 -17.62 48.30 41.21
N GLY A 559 -18.86 48.04 41.36
CA GLY A 559 -19.95 49.02 41.32
C GLY A 559 -21.25 48.43 41.83
N LYS A 560 -21.41 48.40 43.18
CA LYS A 560 -22.72 48.22 43.81
C LYS A 560 -23.64 49.38 43.42
N ARG A 561 -24.79 49.13 42.88
CA ARG A 561 -26.00 49.98 43.05
C ARG A 561 -27.25 49.13 43.18
N LYS A 562 -27.93 49.35 44.35
CA LYS A 562 -29.27 48.92 44.71
C LYS A 562 -30.32 49.75 43.95
N GLY A 563 -31.49 49.17 43.75
CA GLY A 563 -32.71 49.93 43.48
C GLY A 563 -33.71 49.15 42.62
N THR A 564 -34.62 48.46 43.26
CA THR A 564 -36.05 48.61 43.50
C THR A 564 -36.97 48.32 42.31
N SER A 565 -37.74 47.23 42.49
CA SER A 565 -39.21 47.15 42.40
C SER A 565 -39.91 47.67 41.16
N GLY A 566 -40.65 46.75 40.49
CA GLY A 566 -41.66 47.08 39.51
C GLY A 566 -42.43 45.86 39.01
N ARG A 567 -43.45 45.52 39.79
CA ARG A 567 -44.47 44.48 39.53
C ARG A 567 -45.52 45.00 38.59
N ARG A 568 -45.91 44.24 37.52
CA ARG A 568 -47.26 44.21 36.83
C ARG A 568 -47.23 42.97 35.93
N VAL A 569 -47.93 41.95 36.11
CA VAL A 569 -49.31 41.49 36.23
C VAL A 569 -50.14 41.68 34.94
N ILE A 570 -50.72 40.55 34.48
CA ILE A 570 -51.94 40.27 33.67
C ILE A 570 -51.68 40.28 32.15
N SER A 571 -52.14 39.35 31.31
CA SER A 571 -53.13 38.25 31.26
C SER A 571 -52.90 37.56 29.92
N GLY A 572 -52.96 36.31 29.72
CA GLY A 572 -54.14 35.45 29.67
C GLY A 572 -54.67 35.29 28.25
N THR A 573 -54.67 34.10 27.73
CA THR A 573 -55.71 33.29 27.04
C THR A 573 -55.00 32.19 26.24
N GLU A 574 -55.12 30.94 26.61
CA GLU A 574 -56.06 29.88 26.20
C GLU A 574 -56.26 29.71 24.69
N GLY A 575 -56.07 28.44 24.27
CA GLY A 575 -56.64 27.87 23.05
C GLY A 575 -55.83 26.69 22.52
N GLU A 576 -56.04 25.56 23.06
CA GLU A 576 -56.66 24.31 22.57
C GLU A 576 -56.02 23.60 21.36
N ARG A 577 -55.52 22.41 21.64
CA ARG A 577 -55.86 21.07 21.11
C ARG A 577 -56.17 20.93 19.60
N SER A 578 -55.44 20.04 18.92
CA SER A 578 -55.97 18.69 18.63
C SER A 578 -55.01 17.89 17.69
N SER A 579 -54.73 16.74 18.14
CA SER A 579 -54.49 15.42 17.55
C SER A 579 -55.16 15.10 16.21
N LYS A 580 -54.43 14.28 15.37
CA LYS A 580 -54.79 13.00 14.72
C LYS A 580 -53.81 12.76 13.55
N LYS A 581 -53.00 11.71 13.59
CA LYS A 581 -53.24 10.30 13.19
C LYS A 581 -53.79 10.15 11.74
N ALA A 582 -53.02 9.59 10.84
CA ALA A 582 -53.18 8.30 10.19
C ALA A 582 -52.74 8.27 8.71
N ARG A 583 -51.96 7.28 8.41
CA ARG A 583 -52.03 6.31 7.28
C ARG A 583 -52.10 6.78 5.83
N ARG A 584 -51.10 6.55 5.06
CA ARG A 584 -50.98 5.38 4.15
C ARG A 584 -49.55 5.23 3.68
#